data_6846d7f716b802de2f58e5b502072717
#
_entry.id   6846d7f716b802de2f58e5b502072717
#
_cell.length_a   1.000
_cell.length_b   1.000
_cell.length_c   1.000
_cell.angle_alpha   90.00
_cell.angle_beta   90.00
_cell.angle_gamma   90.00
#
_symmetry.space_group_name_H-M   'P 1'
#
loop_
_entity.id
_entity.type
_entity.pdbx_description
1 polymer ?
#
loop_
_entity_poly.entity_id
_entity_poly.type
_entity_poly.pdbx_seq_one_letter_code
_entity_poly.pdbx_strand_id
1 'polypeptide(L)'
;MAQLESGKPHSLKEIFCGENDKIIVPDLQRDYCWGDHIPSNSTETLVSSFMDSLLKLDRSRDITMGLIYGYYDKELTPNHLQLCDGQQRLTTLFLILGVLNRKAGDDRYKDILISNFELEEDDKEPHLLYGIRESSLYFLSDLTIYYFLNSNLSLSDLDKQPWFLNSYNNDPTIISIKCAIETIEAKLASNDDNEKPDIYSFGDFLIERLKFLFYDMNNRLNGEETFVVINTTGEPLTANQNLKPLIIKENESYTREEQTENGQAIIHTTAEDWETMETWFWQKRHRNDSDTSTEGMLAFFHCARILENDTE
;
A
#
# COMPACT_ATOMS: atom_id res chain seq x y z
N MET A 1 2.71 21.30 15.62
CA MET A 1 1.89 20.12 15.94
C MET A 1 2.83 19.00 16.33
N ALA A 2 2.45 18.11 17.22
CA ALA A 2 3.36 17.07 17.74
C ALA A 2 3.29 15.82 16.86
N GLN A 3 4.41 15.27 16.45
CA GLN A 3 4.50 13.97 15.74
C GLN A 3 4.03 12.83 16.65
N LEU A 4 3.69 11.67 16.10
CA LEU A 4 3.33 10.49 16.88
C LEU A 4 4.45 10.16 17.88
N GLU A 5 4.07 9.90 19.12
CA GLU A 5 5.05 9.64 20.18
C GLU A 5 5.57 8.19 20.06
N SER A 6 6.89 8.06 19.87
CA SER A 6 7.54 6.76 19.74
C SER A 6 7.41 5.94 21.02
N GLY A 7 7.15 4.63 20.87
CA GLY A 7 6.95 3.70 21.97
C GLY A 7 5.56 3.75 22.61
N LYS A 8 4.61 4.47 22.01
CA LYS A 8 3.23 4.56 22.50
C LYS A 8 2.22 3.95 21.53
N PRO A 9 1.08 3.45 22.05
CA PRO A 9 -0.02 2.99 21.21
C PRO A 9 -0.83 4.18 20.71
N HIS A 10 -1.07 4.22 19.40
CA HIS A 10 -1.87 5.22 18.70
C HIS A 10 -3.04 4.58 18.00
N SER A 11 -4.22 5.21 18.06
CA SER A 11 -5.40 4.83 17.31
C SER A 11 -5.26 5.17 15.82
N LEU A 12 -6.09 4.58 14.95
CA LEU A 12 -6.10 4.95 13.54
C LEU A 12 -6.45 6.43 13.33
N LYS A 13 -7.31 6.99 14.20
CA LYS A 13 -7.63 8.41 14.18
C LYS A 13 -6.40 9.28 14.44
N GLU A 14 -5.59 8.93 15.43
CA GLU A 14 -4.34 9.64 15.71
C GLU A 14 -3.33 9.49 14.57
N ILE A 15 -3.26 8.29 13.96
CA ILE A 15 -2.32 8.01 12.87
C ILE A 15 -2.71 8.78 11.59
N PHE A 16 -3.99 8.80 11.23
CA PHE A 16 -4.45 9.44 9.99
C PHE A 16 -4.85 10.91 10.16
N CYS A 17 -5.57 11.27 11.24
CA CYS A 17 -6.14 12.61 11.41
C CYS A 17 -5.45 13.44 12.49
N GLY A 18 -4.45 12.89 13.19
CA GLY A 18 -3.79 13.60 14.30
C GLY A 18 -2.81 14.62 13.81
N GLU A 19 -1.57 14.18 13.68
CA GLU A 19 -0.41 15.05 13.41
C GLU A 19 0.19 14.77 12.02
N ASN A 20 -0.22 13.70 11.38
CA ASN A 20 0.26 13.34 10.06
C ASN A 20 -0.61 13.98 8.98
N ASP A 21 0.01 14.72 8.08
CA ASP A 21 -0.67 15.22 6.89
C ASP A 21 -0.89 14.07 5.90
N LYS A 22 0.11 13.19 5.79
CA LYS A 22 0.08 12.02 4.89
C LYS A 22 0.90 10.87 5.45
N ILE A 23 0.50 9.65 5.07
CA ILE A 23 1.24 8.43 5.32
C ILE A 23 1.69 7.90 3.97
N ILE A 24 2.99 7.76 3.80
CA ILE A 24 3.60 7.37 2.54
C ILE A 24 4.18 5.96 2.65
N VAL A 25 3.80 5.10 1.74
CA VAL A 25 4.49 3.83 1.49
C VAL A 25 5.59 4.12 0.47
N PRO A 26 6.87 4.17 0.89
CA PRO A 26 7.96 4.56 0.01
C PRO A 26 8.29 3.49 -1.04
N ASP A 27 9.05 3.88 -2.05
CA ASP A 27 9.47 3.08 -3.20
C ASP A 27 10.26 1.81 -2.84
N LEU A 28 10.92 1.79 -1.68
CA LEU A 28 11.65 0.62 -1.18
C LEU A 28 10.74 -0.49 -0.64
N GLN A 29 9.47 -0.19 -0.40
CA GLN A 29 8.51 -1.17 0.11
C GLN A 29 8.04 -2.12 -0.99
N ARG A 30 7.49 -3.26 -0.56
CA ARG A 30 6.86 -4.22 -1.46
C ARG A 30 5.47 -3.77 -1.88
N ASP A 31 4.96 -4.36 -2.96
CA ASP A 31 3.58 -4.21 -3.39
C ASP A 31 2.57 -4.54 -2.27
N TYR A 32 1.39 -3.96 -2.37
CA TYR A 32 0.26 -4.46 -1.60
C TYR A 32 -0.17 -5.81 -2.18
N CYS A 33 -0.17 -6.85 -1.34
CA CYS A 33 -0.42 -8.22 -1.77
C CYS A 33 -1.44 -8.98 -0.91
N TRP A 34 -2.02 -8.38 0.12
CA TRP A 34 -2.98 -9.07 0.99
C TRP A 34 -4.31 -9.39 0.32
N GLY A 35 -4.64 -8.74 -0.79
CA GLY A 35 -5.78 -9.08 -1.64
C GLY A 35 -5.53 -10.28 -2.56
N ASP A 36 -4.29 -10.73 -2.71
CA ASP A 36 -3.97 -11.84 -3.59
C ASP A 36 -4.48 -13.17 -3.02
N HIS A 37 -4.86 -14.08 -3.91
CA HIS A 37 -5.27 -15.40 -3.49
C HIS A 37 -4.07 -16.21 -2.97
N ILE A 38 -4.29 -16.91 -1.85
CA ILE A 38 -3.26 -17.76 -1.25
C ILE A 38 -3.02 -18.96 -2.19
N PRO A 39 -1.77 -19.24 -2.60
CA PRO A 39 -1.47 -20.32 -3.55
C PRO A 39 -2.01 -21.70 -3.16
N SER A 40 -2.10 -21.99 -1.86
CA SER A 40 -2.64 -23.24 -1.33
C SER A 40 -4.17 -23.30 -1.29
N ASN A 41 -4.86 -22.16 -1.44
CA ASN A 41 -6.32 -22.05 -1.42
C ASN A 41 -6.79 -20.89 -2.31
N SER A 42 -7.22 -21.19 -3.51
CA SER A 42 -7.59 -20.20 -4.54
C SER A 42 -8.79 -19.32 -4.20
N THR A 43 -9.49 -19.57 -3.10
CA THR A 43 -10.66 -18.80 -2.67
C THR A 43 -10.39 -17.95 -1.42
N GLU A 44 -9.24 -18.09 -0.79
CA GLU A 44 -8.89 -17.39 0.44
C GLU A 44 -7.81 -16.34 0.19
N THR A 45 -7.93 -15.20 0.83
CA THR A 45 -6.96 -14.10 0.82
C THR A 45 -6.57 -13.75 2.25
N LEU A 46 -5.41 -13.10 2.44
CA LEU A 46 -5.03 -12.62 3.77
C LEU A 46 -6.03 -11.57 4.29
N VAL A 47 -6.62 -10.77 3.40
CA VAL A 47 -7.70 -9.84 3.76
C VAL A 47 -8.90 -10.58 4.34
N SER A 48 -9.28 -11.74 3.78
CA SER A 48 -10.39 -12.55 4.31
C SER A 48 -10.16 -12.95 5.76
N SER A 49 -9.00 -13.55 6.05
CA SER A 49 -8.62 -13.97 7.41
C SER A 49 -8.48 -12.79 8.38
N PHE A 50 -7.96 -11.65 7.88
CA PHE A 50 -7.82 -10.43 8.67
C PHE A 50 -9.20 -9.84 9.02
N MET A 51 -10.14 -9.76 8.07
CA MET A 51 -11.51 -9.34 8.30
C MET A 51 -12.21 -10.23 9.33
N ASP A 52 -12.09 -11.57 9.20
CA ASP A 52 -12.68 -12.51 10.17
C ASP A 52 -12.12 -12.31 11.57
N SER A 53 -10.84 -11.99 11.68
CA SER A 53 -10.20 -11.68 12.96
C SER A 53 -10.73 -10.37 13.53
N LEU A 54 -10.83 -9.30 12.75
CA LEU A 54 -11.33 -8.00 13.18
C LEU A 54 -12.79 -8.05 13.62
N LEU A 55 -13.64 -8.77 12.88
CA LEU A 55 -15.06 -8.89 13.20
C LEU A 55 -15.33 -9.64 14.51
N LYS A 56 -14.41 -10.51 14.96
CA LYS A 56 -14.49 -11.27 16.20
C LYS A 56 -13.94 -10.53 17.43
N LEU A 57 -13.28 -9.38 17.25
CA LEU A 57 -12.70 -8.64 18.36
C LEU A 57 -13.75 -8.06 19.31
N ASP A 58 -13.40 -8.02 20.60
CA ASP A 58 -14.20 -7.35 21.63
C ASP A 58 -14.11 -5.82 21.46
N ARG A 59 -15.17 -5.22 20.92
CA ARG A 59 -15.24 -3.79 20.61
C ARG A 59 -15.41 -2.88 21.82
N SER A 60 -15.55 -3.44 23.03
CA SER A 60 -15.75 -2.66 24.27
C SER A 60 -14.45 -2.09 24.83
N ARG A 61 -13.29 -2.57 24.38
CA ARG A 61 -11.97 -2.20 24.90
C ARG A 61 -10.99 -1.85 23.80
N ASP A 62 -9.90 -1.17 24.18
CA ASP A 62 -8.78 -0.90 23.30
C ASP A 62 -8.01 -2.19 23.00
N ILE A 63 -7.62 -2.36 21.73
CA ILE A 63 -6.87 -3.52 21.24
C ILE A 63 -5.67 -3.05 20.46
N THR A 64 -4.48 -3.51 20.87
CA THR A 64 -3.26 -3.25 20.13
C THR A 64 -3.01 -4.36 19.11
N MET A 65 -3.01 -3.99 17.82
CA MET A 65 -2.88 -4.92 16.69
C MET A 65 -1.42 -5.25 16.31
N GLY A 66 -0.47 -4.53 16.86
CA GLY A 66 0.95 -4.77 16.59
C GLY A 66 1.74 -3.47 16.46
N LEU A 67 2.83 -3.55 15.71
CA LEU A 67 3.82 -2.48 15.58
C LEU A 67 3.68 -1.78 14.23
N ILE A 68 3.99 -0.49 14.22
CA ILE A 68 4.23 0.32 13.02
C ILE A 68 5.58 0.97 13.20
N TYR A 69 6.43 0.87 12.21
CA TYR A 69 7.70 1.56 12.13
C TYR A 69 7.66 2.58 11.01
N GLY A 70 8.18 3.76 11.28
CA GLY A 70 8.24 4.83 10.30
C GLY A 70 9.19 5.94 10.71
N TYR A 71 9.36 6.91 9.86
CA TYR A 71 10.14 8.12 10.15
C TYR A 71 9.49 9.34 9.49
N TYR A 72 9.81 10.52 10.01
CA TYR A 72 9.39 11.78 9.43
C TYR A 72 10.55 12.37 8.62
N ASP A 73 10.31 12.60 7.33
CA ASP A 73 11.27 13.27 6.48
C ASP A 73 11.18 14.79 6.67
N LYS A 74 12.15 15.32 7.41
CA LYS A 74 12.20 16.75 7.77
C LYS A 74 12.66 17.63 6.61
N GLU A 75 13.28 17.05 5.58
CA GLU A 75 13.79 17.80 4.44
C GLU A 75 12.72 18.01 3.37
N LEU A 76 11.83 17.01 3.20
CA LEU A 76 10.76 17.06 2.20
C LEU A 76 9.51 17.77 2.75
N THR A 77 8.85 17.16 3.71
CA THR A 77 7.62 17.70 4.29
C THR A 77 7.50 17.27 5.76
N PRO A 78 7.44 18.22 6.71
CA PRO A 78 7.65 17.93 8.12
C PRO A 78 6.69 16.93 8.76
N ASN A 79 5.48 16.78 8.21
CA ASN A 79 4.43 15.94 8.79
C ASN A 79 4.07 14.71 7.93
N HIS A 80 4.89 14.37 6.94
CA HIS A 80 4.71 13.15 6.16
C HIS A 80 5.38 11.98 6.86
N LEU A 81 4.59 10.97 7.26
CA LEU A 81 5.09 9.75 7.85
C LEU A 81 5.47 8.76 6.74
N GLN A 82 6.75 8.45 6.63
CA GLN A 82 7.28 7.40 5.75
C GLN A 82 7.22 6.06 6.47
N LEU A 83 6.50 5.08 5.92
CA LEU A 83 6.37 3.76 6.53
C LEU A 83 7.59 2.90 6.26
N CYS A 84 8.09 2.22 7.31
CA CYS A 84 9.11 1.18 7.20
C CYS A 84 8.50 -0.21 7.40
N ASP A 85 7.47 -0.35 8.23
CA ASP A 85 6.67 -1.57 8.39
C ASP A 85 5.24 -1.21 8.81
N GLY A 86 4.31 -2.16 8.58
CA GLY A 86 2.88 -1.99 8.84
C GLY A 86 2.06 -1.66 7.60
N GLN A 87 2.70 -1.52 6.44
CA GLN A 87 2.09 -1.16 5.15
C GLN A 87 0.84 -1.98 4.84
N GLN A 88 0.94 -3.31 4.81
CA GLN A 88 -0.17 -4.20 4.44
C GLN A 88 -1.38 -4.01 5.36
N ARG A 89 -1.14 -3.93 6.67
CA ARG A 89 -2.19 -3.73 7.68
C ARG A 89 -2.87 -2.37 7.56
N LEU A 90 -2.08 -1.29 7.47
CA LEU A 90 -2.63 0.07 7.34
C LEU A 90 -3.39 0.24 6.03
N THR A 91 -2.87 -0.28 4.93
CA THR A 91 -3.58 -0.26 3.64
C THR A 91 -4.91 -1.00 3.74
N THR A 92 -4.92 -2.22 4.27
CA THR A 92 -6.17 -2.98 4.42
C THR A 92 -7.18 -2.24 5.29
N LEU A 93 -6.75 -1.64 6.40
CA LEU A 93 -7.62 -0.84 7.26
C LEU A 93 -8.15 0.42 6.55
N PHE A 94 -7.32 1.08 5.76
CA PHE A 94 -7.74 2.21 4.92
C PHE A 94 -8.81 1.79 3.91
N LEU A 95 -8.63 0.64 3.23
CA LEU A 95 -9.62 0.09 2.30
C LEU A 95 -10.93 -0.27 3.02
N ILE A 96 -10.86 -0.88 4.22
CA ILE A 96 -12.05 -1.20 5.04
C ILE A 96 -12.82 0.10 5.36
N LEU A 97 -12.12 1.14 5.82
CA LEU A 97 -12.75 2.42 6.14
C LEU A 97 -13.35 3.10 4.92
N GLY A 98 -12.70 2.98 3.75
CA GLY A 98 -13.25 3.44 2.48
C GLY A 98 -14.57 2.74 2.12
N VAL A 99 -14.61 1.41 2.21
CA VAL A 99 -15.83 0.63 1.97
C VAL A 99 -16.92 0.96 2.98
N LEU A 100 -16.56 1.14 4.28
CA LEU A 100 -17.51 1.53 5.31
C LEU A 100 -18.09 2.92 5.06
N ASN A 101 -17.25 3.90 4.67
CA ASN A 101 -17.71 5.25 4.30
C ASN A 101 -18.72 5.23 3.17
N ARG A 102 -18.42 4.46 2.13
CA ARG A 102 -19.29 4.28 0.99
C ARG A 102 -20.63 3.63 1.37
N LYS A 103 -20.62 2.59 2.23
CA LYS A 103 -21.83 1.91 2.72
C LYS A 103 -22.65 2.79 3.65
N ALA A 104 -22.02 3.63 4.46
CA ALA A 104 -22.70 4.59 5.34
C ALA A 104 -23.39 5.70 4.55
N GLY A 105 -22.74 6.21 3.49
CA GLY A 105 -23.29 7.25 2.61
C GLY A 105 -23.44 8.63 3.27
N ASP A 106 -22.79 8.86 4.42
CA ASP A 106 -22.87 10.07 5.23
C ASP A 106 -21.53 10.77 5.47
N ASP A 107 -20.50 10.40 4.68
CA ASP A 107 -19.14 10.94 4.77
C ASP A 107 -18.48 10.78 6.16
N ARG A 108 -18.94 9.82 6.99
CA ARG A 108 -18.54 9.65 8.38
C ARG A 108 -17.04 9.42 8.56
N TYR A 109 -16.41 8.75 7.61
CA TYR A 109 -15.00 8.38 7.67
C TYR A 109 -14.14 9.19 6.69
N LYS A 110 -14.72 10.23 6.09
CA LYS A 110 -14.04 11.07 5.10
C LYS A 110 -12.74 11.68 5.62
N ASP A 111 -12.74 12.19 6.85
CA ASP A 111 -11.55 12.81 7.46
C ASP A 111 -10.38 11.82 7.67
N ILE A 112 -10.65 10.50 7.68
CA ILE A 112 -9.61 9.47 7.67
C ILE A 112 -9.08 9.24 6.26
N LEU A 113 -9.94 9.36 5.26
CA LEU A 113 -9.63 9.02 3.87
C LEU A 113 -8.90 10.16 3.15
N ILE A 114 -9.31 11.40 3.40
CA ILE A 114 -8.80 12.59 2.71
C ILE A 114 -7.94 13.42 3.66
N SER A 115 -6.75 13.75 3.22
CA SER A 115 -5.85 14.67 3.92
C SER A 115 -6.41 16.10 3.91
N ASN A 116 -6.19 16.81 5.01
CA ASN A 116 -6.41 18.26 5.08
C ASN A 116 -5.21 19.06 4.55
N PHE A 117 -4.14 18.38 4.16
CA PHE A 117 -2.97 19.01 3.57
C PHE A 117 -3.20 19.16 2.06
N GLU A 118 -3.25 20.37 1.60
CA GLU A 118 -3.41 20.73 0.19
C GLU A 118 -2.12 21.39 -0.29
N LEU A 119 -1.56 20.88 -1.40
CA LEU A 119 -0.42 21.50 -2.08
C LEU A 119 -0.86 22.72 -2.87
N GLU A 120 -2.03 22.64 -3.48
CA GLU A 120 -2.71 23.70 -4.20
C GLU A 120 -4.17 23.81 -3.73
N GLU A 121 -4.79 24.96 -3.88
CA GLU A 121 -6.18 25.20 -3.51
C GLU A 121 -7.10 24.22 -4.28
N ASP A 122 -7.94 23.47 -3.56
CA ASP A 122 -8.82 22.40 -4.08
C ASP A 122 -8.16 21.03 -4.42
N ASP A 123 -6.89 20.84 -4.16
CA ASP A 123 -6.21 19.56 -4.41
C ASP A 123 -6.45 18.58 -3.25
N LYS A 124 -7.40 17.68 -3.43
CA LYS A 124 -7.77 16.67 -2.42
C LYS A 124 -6.98 15.39 -2.66
N GLU A 125 -6.10 15.07 -1.75
CA GLU A 125 -5.35 13.83 -1.80
C GLU A 125 -5.71 12.90 -0.62
N PRO A 126 -5.60 11.57 -0.80
CA PRO A 126 -5.81 10.64 0.30
C PRO A 126 -4.73 10.77 1.36
N HIS A 127 -5.06 10.40 2.60
CA HIS A 127 -4.07 10.32 3.68
C HIS A 127 -3.02 9.23 3.44
N LEU A 128 -3.36 8.16 2.74
CA LEU A 128 -2.44 7.07 2.40
C LEU A 128 -2.02 7.18 0.93
N LEU A 129 -0.71 7.26 0.70
CA LEU A 129 -0.11 7.33 -0.63
C LEU A 129 0.86 6.18 -0.86
N TYR A 130 0.88 5.67 -2.08
CA TYR A 130 1.86 4.69 -2.54
C TYR A 130 2.89 5.36 -3.44
N GLY A 131 4.10 5.57 -2.90
CA GLY A 131 5.23 6.12 -3.67
C GLY A 131 5.97 5.08 -4.53
N ILE A 132 5.51 3.83 -4.56
CA ILE A 132 6.17 2.73 -5.27
C ILE A 132 6.10 2.95 -6.79
N ARG A 133 4.92 3.29 -7.31
CA ARG A 133 4.66 3.54 -8.74
C ARG A 133 3.67 4.68 -8.91
N GLU A 134 3.81 5.43 -9.98
CA GLU A 134 2.84 6.46 -10.35
C GLU A 134 1.43 5.88 -10.53
N SER A 135 1.32 4.69 -11.14
CA SER A 135 0.02 4.01 -11.31
C SER A 135 -0.68 3.73 -10.00
N SER A 136 0.04 3.19 -9.01
CA SER A 136 -0.51 2.92 -7.67
C SER A 136 -0.88 4.21 -6.94
N LEU A 137 -0.05 5.27 -7.08
CA LEU A 137 -0.26 6.59 -6.48
C LEU A 137 -1.56 7.22 -7.00
N TYR A 138 -1.69 7.35 -8.30
CA TYR A 138 -2.87 7.95 -8.94
C TYR A 138 -4.12 7.10 -8.71
N PHE A 139 -4.00 5.77 -8.84
CA PHE A 139 -5.15 4.89 -8.62
C PHE A 139 -5.74 5.02 -7.22
N LEU A 140 -4.90 5.08 -6.17
CA LEU A 140 -5.40 5.19 -4.80
C LEU A 140 -6.08 6.55 -4.56
N SER A 141 -5.58 7.62 -5.18
CA SER A 141 -6.22 8.93 -5.18
C SER A 141 -7.58 8.89 -5.88
N ASP A 142 -7.63 8.37 -7.10
CA ASP A 142 -8.87 8.24 -7.88
C ASP A 142 -9.89 7.36 -7.18
N LEU A 143 -9.45 6.21 -6.65
CA LEU A 143 -10.28 5.28 -5.90
C LEU A 143 -10.91 5.96 -4.68
N THR A 144 -10.12 6.74 -3.95
CA THR A 144 -10.60 7.43 -2.75
C THR A 144 -11.64 8.47 -3.10
N ILE A 145 -11.37 9.33 -4.08
CA ILE A 145 -12.26 10.43 -4.46
C ILE A 145 -13.51 9.92 -5.18
N TYR A 146 -13.35 9.04 -6.17
CA TYR A 146 -14.44 8.67 -7.08
C TYR A 146 -15.18 7.42 -6.67
N TYR A 147 -14.62 6.57 -5.79
CA TYR A 147 -15.28 5.36 -5.33
C TYR A 147 -15.63 5.39 -3.85
N PHE A 148 -14.70 5.64 -2.94
CA PHE A 148 -14.99 5.61 -1.51
C PHE A 148 -15.86 6.76 -1.03
N LEU A 149 -15.79 7.92 -1.67
CA LEU A 149 -16.65 9.08 -1.40
C LEU A 149 -17.90 9.14 -2.30
N ASN A 150 -18.11 8.13 -3.14
CA ASN A 150 -19.24 8.08 -4.07
C ASN A 150 -19.98 6.76 -3.98
N SER A 151 -21.17 6.75 -3.40
CA SER A 151 -21.98 5.54 -3.19
C SER A 151 -22.60 4.95 -4.47
N ASN A 152 -22.61 5.68 -5.59
CA ASN A 152 -23.35 5.30 -6.80
C ASN A 152 -22.55 4.41 -7.76
N LEU A 153 -21.25 4.28 -7.58
CA LEU A 153 -20.38 3.50 -8.47
C LEU A 153 -20.23 2.06 -7.97
N SER A 154 -20.39 1.07 -8.83
CA SER A 154 -20.09 -0.34 -8.52
C SER A 154 -18.61 -0.65 -8.73
N LEU A 155 -18.05 -1.56 -7.93
CA LEU A 155 -16.67 -2.03 -8.11
C LEU A 155 -16.46 -2.67 -9.50
N SER A 156 -17.46 -3.38 -10.02
CA SER A 156 -17.44 -3.98 -11.37
C SER A 156 -17.46 -2.96 -12.52
N ASP A 157 -17.72 -1.70 -12.22
CA ASP A 157 -17.77 -0.62 -13.22
C ASP A 157 -16.56 0.33 -13.13
N LEU A 158 -15.60 0.06 -12.25
CA LEU A 158 -14.39 0.88 -12.11
C LEU A 158 -13.62 0.99 -13.43
N ASP A 159 -13.43 -0.14 -14.11
CA ASP A 159 -12.66 -0.23 -15.36
C ASP A 159 -13.30 0.55 -16.52
N LYS A 160 -14.55 0.96 -16.37
CA LYS A 160 -15.32 1.73 -17.37
C LYS A 160 -15.30 3.23 -17.10
N GLN A 161 -14.71 3.65 -15.99
CA GLN A 161 -14.71 5.06 -15.60
C GLN A 161 -13.68 5.85 -16.41
N PRO A 162 -13.97 7.12 -16.74
CA PRO A 162 -13.05 7.98 -17.50
C PRO A 162 -11.68 8.19 -16.84
N TRP A 163 -11.60 8.10 -15.52
CA TRP A 163 -10.38 8.24 -14.75
C TRP A 163 -9.57 6.93 -14.66
N PHE A 164 -10.16 5.78 -15.02
CA PHE A 164 -9.49 4.49 -14.95
C PHE A 164 -8.54 4.31 -16.13
N LEU A 165 -7.24 4.38 -15.85
CA LEU A 165 -6.20 4.24 -16.87
C LEU A 165 -5.97 2.76 -17.23
N ASN A 166 -5.65 2.49 -18.49
CA ASN A 166 -5.34 1.13 -18.94
C ASN A 166 -4.12 0.52 -18.22
N SER A 167 -3.16 1.35 -17.81
CA SER A 167 -2.00 0.95 -17.02
C SER A 167 -2.35 0.33 -15.67
N TYR A 168 -3.48 0.73 -15.07
CA TYR A 168 -3.96 0.20 -13.79
C TYR A 168 -4.20 -1.32 -13.82
N ASN A 169 -4.59 -1.86 -14.97
CA ASN A 169 -4.81 -3.31 -15.12
C ASN A 169 -3.52 -4.15 -15.07
N ASN A 170 -2.36 -3.51 -15.16
CA ASN A 170 -1.07 -4.17 -15.17
C ASN A 170 -0.27 -3.98 -13.88
N ASP A 171 -0.79 -3.21 -12.92
CA ASP A 171 -0.15 -2.93 -11.65
C ASP A 171 -0.56 -3.97 -10.60
N PRO A 172 0.39 -4.75 -10.02
CA PRO A 172 0.08 -5.78 -9.04
C PRO A 172 -0.58 -5.24 -7.77
N THR A 173 -0.16 -4.06 -7.30
CA THR A 173 -0.78 -3.39 -6.13
C THR A 173 -2.25 -3.07 -6.41
N ILE A 174 -2.57 -2.55 -7.59
CA ILE A 174 -3.95 -2.19 -7.96
C ILE A 174 -4.84 -3.42 -8.07
N ILE A 175 -4.34 -4.49 -8.68
CA ILE A 175 -5.08 -5.75 -8.79
C ILE A 175 -5.37 -6.31 -7.39
N SER A 176 -4.38 -6.32 -6.53
CA SER A 176 -4.53 -6.77 -5.14
C SER A 176 -5.51 -5.89 -4.35
N ILE A 177 -5.47 -4.56 -4.52
CA ILE A 177 -6.43 -3.63 -3.91
C ILE A 177 -7.88 -3.94 -4.37
N LYS A 178 -8.11 -4.16 -5.66
CA LYS A 178 -9.45 -4.50 -6.19
C LYS A 178 -9.96 -5.80 -5.57
N CYS A 179 -9.16 -6.85 -5.54
CA CYS A 179 -9.52 -8.13 -4.91
C CYS A 179 -9.76 -7.98 -3.39
N ALA A 180 -8.98 -7.13 -2.72
CA ALA A 180 -9.18 -6.83 -1.30
C ALA A 180 -10.54 -6.16 -1.07
N ILE A 181 -10.91 -5.16 -1.88
CA ILE A 181 -12.21 -4.48 -1.78
C ILE A 181 -13.37 -5.46 -2.01
N GLU A 182 -13.29 -6.33 -3.03
CA GLU A 182 -14.29 -7.38 -3.27
C GLU A 182 -14.47 -8.27 -2.02
N THR A 183 -13.36 -8.71 -1.43
CA THR A 183 -13.37 -9.51 -0.20
C THR A 183 -14.00 -8.78 0.98
N ILE A 184 -13.64 -7.50 1.19
CA ILE A 184 -14.18 -6.65 2.26
C ILE A 184 -15.69 -6.46 2.05
N GLU A 185 -16.13 -6.12 0.85
CA GLU A 185 -17.55 -5.93 0.54
C GLU A 185 -18.36 -7.19 0.78
N ALA A 186 -17.84 -8.37 0.37
CA ALA A 186 -18.48 -9.66 0.59
C ALA A 186 -18.61 -9.98 2.09
N LYS A 187 -17.56 -9.76 2.89
CA LYS A 187 -17.57 -9.97 4.35
C LYS A 187 -18.55 -9.04 5.08
N LEU A 188 -18.73 -7.82 4.60
CA LEU A 188 -19.67 -6.84 5.16
C LEU A 188 -21.10 -7.00 4.65
N ALA A 189 -21.32 -7.83 3.64
CA ALA A 189 -22.63 -8.09 3.02
C ALA A 189 -23.31 -9.37 3.51
N SER A 190 -22.89 -9.97 4.66
CA SER A 190 -23.43 -11.23 5.19
C SER A 190 -24.95 -11.37 4.93
N ASN A 191 -25.35 -12.54 4.43
CA ASN A 191 -26.74 -12.81 4.04
C ASN A 191 -27.67 -13.05 5.24
N ASP A 192 -27.13 -13.21 6.44
CA ASP A 192 -27.90 -13.34 7.68
C ASP A 192 -28.03 -12.00 8.38
N ASP A 193 -29.25 -11.46 8.47
CA ASP A 193 -29.50 -10.17 9.12
C ASP A 193 -29.10 -10.16 10.61
N ASN A 194 -28.98 -11.33 11.24
CA ASN A 194 -28.47 -11.46 12.61
C ASN A 194 -26.93 -11.46 12.69
N GLU A 195 -26.23 -11.64 11.57
CA GLU A 195 -24.77 -11.67 11.48
C GLU A 195 -24.18 -10.44 10.77
N LYS A 196 -25.03 -9.56 10.23
CA LYS A 196 -24.54 -8.31 9.63
C LYS A 196 -23.85 -7.46 10.69
N PRO A 197 -22.57 -7.16 10.50
CA PRO A 197 -21.89 -6.26 11.42
C PRO A 197 -22.56 -4.88 11.37
N ASP A 198 -22.82 -4.30 12.54
CA ASP A 198 -23.14 -2.88 12.60
C ASP A 198 -21.93 -2.09 12.09
N ILE A 199 -22.07 -1.54 10.87
CA ILE A 199 -21.00 -0.83 10.16
C ILE A 199 -20.52 0.40 10.93
N TYR A 200 -21.41 1.08 11.65
CA TYR A 200 -21.07 2.25 12.44
C TYR A 200 -20.26 1.85 13.69
N SER A 201 -20.76 0.90 14.47
CA SER A 201 -20.04 0.40 15.64
C SER A 201 -18.69 -0.23 15.27
N PHE A 202 -18.63 -0.92 14.12
CA PHE A 202 -17.39 -1.51 13.62
C PHE A 202 -16.38 -0.44 13.19
N GLY A 203 -16.82 0.53 12.40
CA GLY A 203 -15.95 1.61 11.95
C GLY A 203 -15.44 2.48 13.10
N ASP A 204 -16.30 2.84 14.05
CA ASP A 204 -15.92 3.62 15.23
C ASP A 204 -14.91 2.85 16.11
N PHE A 205 -15.08 1.53 16.25
CA PHE A 205 -14.12 0.67 16.92
C PHE A 205 -12.75 0.69 16.23
N LEU A 206 -12.72 0.55 14.91
CA LEU A 206 -11.47 0.58 14.14
C LEU A 206 -10.73 1.91 14.33
N ILE A 207 -11.46 3.01 14.31
CA ILE A 207 -10.86 4.35 14.37
C ILE A 207 -10.36 4.70 15.76
N GLU A 208 -11.15 4.43 16.81
CA GLU A 208 -10.88 4.95 18.14
C GLU A 208 -10.18 3.94 19.06
N ARG A 209 -10.43 2.64 18.89
CA ARG A 209 -10.01 1.59 19.85
C ARG A 209 -9.00 0.60 19.31
N LEU A 210 -8.88 0.48 17.99
CA LEU A 210 -7.81 -0.30 17.37
C LEU A 210 -6.54 0.54 17.35
N LYS A 211 -5.50 0.07 18.03
CA LYS A 211 -4.26 0.80 18.23
C LYS A 211 -3.04 0.07 17.68
N PHE A 212 -2.05 0.85 17.29
CA PHE A 212 -0.74 0.37 16.89
C PHE A 212 0.33 1.02 17.75
N LEU A 213 1.30 0.23 18.16
CA LEU A 213 2.47 0.74 18.84
C LEU A 213 3.43 1.31 17.79
N PHE A 214 3.65 2.62 17.83
CA PHE A 214 4.49 3.32 16.87
C PHE A 214 5.94 3.43 17.35
N TYR A 215 6.88 3.22 16.44
CA TYR A 215 8.29 3.48 16.67
C TYR A 215 8.87 4.39 15.57
N ASP A 216 9.40 5.53 15.99
CA ASP A 216 10.10 6.46 15.11
C ASP A 216 11.53 5.97 14.86
N MET A 217 11.88 5.78 13.58
CA MET A 217 13.22 5.39 13.12
C MET A 217 14.16 6.59 12.97
N ASN A 218 13.68 7.79 13.23
CA ASN A 218 14.37 9.08 13.19
C ASN A 218 14.82 9.55 11.80
N ASN A 219 15.14 8.66 10.87
CA ASN A 219 15.58 9.01 9.51
C ASN A 219 15.42 7.83 8.54
N ARG A 220 15.55 8.13 7.25
CA ARG A 220 15.44 7.14 6.16
C ARG A 220 16.43 5.99 6.31
N LEU A 221 17.69 6.26 6.63
CA LEU A 221 18.72 5.21 6.71
C LEU A 221 18.40 4.16 7.77
N ASN A 222 18.02 4.59 8.97
CA ASN A 222 17.60 3.66 10.03
C ASN A 222 16.32 2.91 9.65
N GLY A 223 15.39 3.55 8.93
CA GLY A 223 14.19 2.94 8.41
C GLY A 223 14.48 1.81 7.42
N GLU A 224 15.38 2.02 6.48
CA GLU A 224 15.82 1.03 5.50
C GLU A 224 16.52 -0.16 6.17
N GLU A 225 17.42 0.08 7.11
CA GLU A 225 18.08 -0.98 7.88
C GLU A 225 17.06 -1.80 8.70
N THR A 226 16.12 -1.13 9.34
CA THR A 226 15.05 -1.76 10.13
C THR A 226 14.13 -2.58 9.24
N PHE A 227 13.76 -2.08 8.06
CA PHE A 227 12.95 -2.82 7.08
C PHE A 227 13.61 -4.16 6.72
N VAL A 228 14.91 -4.16 6.42
CA VAL A 228 15.65 -5.41 6.11
C VAL A 228 15.63 -6.35 7.30
N VAL A 229 15.92 -5.87 8.52
CA VAL A 229 15.97 -6.70 9.73
C VAL A 229 14.61 -7.32 10.06
N ILE A 230 13.53 -6.52 10.04
CA ILE A 230 12.18 -6.99 10.39
C ILE A 230 11.69 -8.02 9.37
N ASN A 231 11.89 -7.77 8.09
CA ASN A 231 11.45 -8.69 7.04
C ASN A 231 12.25 -10.00 6.99
N THR A 232 13.48 -10.03 7.52
CA THR A 232 14.23 -11.28 7.67
C THR A 232 13.72 -12.16 8.81
N THR A 233 12.91 -11.61 9.74
CA THR A 233 12.37 -12.35 10.90
C THR A 233 10.90 -12.74 10.74
N GLY A 234 10.20 -12.21 9.73
CA GLY A 234 8.80 -12.49 9.40
C GLY A 234 8.63 -13.46 8.23
N GLU A 235 7.63 -13.22 7.38
CA GLU A 235 7.55 -13.90 6.09
C GLU A 235 8.76 -13.47 5.25
N PRO A 236 9.61 -14.40 4.81
CA PRO A 236 10.86 -14.04 4.16
C PRO A 236 10.58 -13.23 2.89
N LEU A 237 11.29 -12.12 2.75
CA LEU A 237 11.30 -11.38 1.49
C LEU A 237 11.75 -12.28 0.36
N THR A 238 11.16 -12.10 -0.81
CA THR A 238 11.68 -12.75 -2.03
C THR A 238 13.11 -12.26 -2.30
N ALA A 239 13.86 -13.01 -3.10
CA ALA A 239 15.22 -12.62 -3.43
C ALA A 239 15.27 -11.23 -4.12
N ASN A 240 14.30 -10.90 -4.95
CA ASN A 240 14.19 -9.59 -5.58
C ASN A 240 13.96 -8.47 -4.55
N GLN A 241 13.06 -8.69 -3.59
CA GLN A 241 12.77 -7.73 -2.52
C GLN A 241 13.99 -7.49 -1.61
N ASN A 242 14.86 -8.50 -1.44
CA ASN A 242 16.12 -8.35 -0.72
C ASN A 242 17.18 -7.60 -1.53
N LEU A 243 17.22 -7.78 -2.85
CA LEU A 243 18.19 -7.14 -3.74
C LEU A 243 17.84 -5.69 -4.05
N LYS A 244 16.54 -5.36 -4.14
CA LYS A 244 16.06 -4.02 -4.52
C LYS A 244 16.71 -2.89 -3.73
N PRO A 245 16.70 -2.88 -2.37
CA PRO A 245 17.31 -1.81 -1.59
C PRO A 245 18.80 -1.66 -1.83
N LEU A 246 19.52 -2.79 -2.01
CA LEU A 246 20.96 -2.79 -2.23
C LEU A 246 21.32 -2.17 -3.58
N ILE A 247 20.61 -2.54 -4.63
CA ILE A 247 20.85 -2.04 -5.99
C ILE A 247 20.49 -0.56 -6.09
N ILE A 248 19.36 -0.13 -5.53
CA ILE A 248 18.95 1.28 -5.53
C ILE A 248 19.98 2.13 -4.79
N LYS A 249 20.42 1.69 -3.61
CA LYS A 249 21.38 2.42 -2.79
C LYS A 249 22.77 2.54 -3.46
N GLU A 250 23.26 1.45 -4.07
CA GLU A 250 24.55 1.47 -4.78
C GLU A 250 24.54 2.35 -6.03
N ASN A 251 23.38 2.57 -6.62
CA ASN A 251 23.20 3.29 -7.86
C ASN A 251 22.33 4.56 -7.70
N GLU A 252 22.24 5.14 -6.51
CA GLU A 252 21.38 6.30 -6.21
C GLU A 252 21.69 7.53 -7.09
N SER A 253 22.94 7.69 -7.54
CA SER A 253 23.36 8.77 -8.44
C SER A 253 23.20 8.43 -9.93
N TYR A 254 22.79 7.20 -10.26
CA TYR A 254 22.61 6.80 -11.64
C TYR A 254 21.25 7.26 -12.17
N THR A 255 21.28 7.90 -13.34
CA THR A 255 20.07 8.29 -14.06
C THR A 255 20.21 7.91 -15.53
N ARG A 256 19.14 7.39 -16.12
CA ARG A 256 19.06 7.09 -17.56
C ARG A 256 18.17 8.13 -18.23
N GLU A 257 18.69 8.75 -19.29
CA GLU A 257 17.93 9.69 -20.12
C GLU A 257 17.29 8.95 -21.29
N GLU A 258 15.99 9.12 -21.46
CA GLU A 258 15.23 8.62 -22.60
C GLU A 258 14.59 9.80 -23.34
N GLN A 259 14.71 9.81 -24.66
CA GLN A 259 14.06 10.84 -25.49
C GLN A 259 12.70 10.34 -25.97
N THR A 260 11.66 11.09 -25.65
CA THR A 260 10.33 10.86 -26.20
C THR A 260 10.28 11.16 -27.70
N GLU A 261 9.27 10.61 -28.39
CA GLU A 261 9.00 10.92 -29.80
C GLU A 261 8.86 12.44 -30.08
N ASN A 262 8.50 13.21 -29.08
CA ASN A 262 8.36 14.68 -29.13
C ASN A 262 9.66 15.44 -28.79
N GLY A 263 10.78 14.72 -28.57
CA GLY A 263 12.07 15.32 -28.26
C GLY A 263 12.24 15.86 -26.85
N GLN A 264 11.32 15.51 -25.91
CA GLN A 264 11.49 15.79 -24.49
C GLN A 264 12.34 14.70 -23.83
N ALA A 265 13.30 15.10 -23.00
CA ALA A 265 14.10 14.17 -22.21
C ALA A 265 13.32 13.76 -20.96
N ILE A 266 13.18 12.44 -20.76
CA ILE A 266 12.71 11.85 -19.51
C ILE A 266 13.92 11.28 -18.79
N ILE A 267 14.09 11.62 -17.51
CA ILE A 267 15.16 11.10 -16.68
C ILE A 267 14.57 10.00 -15.80
N HIS A 268 15.12 8.79 -15.95
CA HIS A 268 14.74 7.64 -15.15
C HIS A 268 15.79 7.40 -14.04
N THR A 269 15.31 7.13 -12.84
CA THR A 269 16.14 6.70 -11.72
C THR A 269 16.33 5.18 -11.72
N THR A 270 17.29 4.67 -10.95
CA THR A 270 17.46 3.22 -10.74
C THR A 270 16.21 2.57 -10.15
N ALA A 271 15.49 3.28 -9.28
CA ALA A 271 14.24 2.79 -8.70
C ALA A 271 13.15 2.59 -9.77
N GLU A 272 12.95 3.58 -10.66
CA GLU A 272 11.99 3.50 -11.76
C GLU A 272 12.32 2.40 -12.78
N ASP A 273 13.60 2.27 -13.11
CA ASP A 273 14.07 1.18 -14.00
C ASP A 273 13.84 -0.20 -13.34
N TRP A 274 14.08 -0.33 -12.03
CA TRP A 274 13.77 -1.55 -11.29
C TRP A 274 12.29 -1.90 -11.33
N GLU A 275 11.41 -0.94 -11.02
CA GLU A 275 9.96 -1.12 -11.04
C GLU A 275 9.44 -1.49 -12.43
N THR A 276 9.98 -0.86 -13.48
CA THR A 276 9.64 -1.18 -14.87
C THR A 276 9.99 -2.63 -15.20
N MET A 277 11.17 -3.09 -14.78
CA MET A 277 11.65 -4.45 -15.00
C MET A 277 10.82 -5.46 -14.20
N GLU A 278 10.56 -5.19 -12.93
CA GLU A 278 9.76 -6.05 -12.03
C GLU A 278 8.33 -6.20 -12.58
N THR A 279 7.72 -5.09 -13.02
CA THR A 279 6.41 -5.08 -13.67
C THR A 279 6.40 -5.91 -14.95
N TRP A 280 7.44 -5.81 -15.77
CA TRP A 280 7.54 -6.60 -16.99
C TRP A 280 7.58 -8.11 -16.72
N PHE A 281 8.40 -8.57 -15.76
CA PHE A 281 8.47 -9.98 -15.36
C PHE A 281 7.15 -10.44 -14.76
N TRP A 282 6.49 -9.60 -13.94
CA TRP A 282 5.19 -9.90 -13.36
C TRP A 282 4.11 -10.09 -14.44
N GLN A 283 4.06 -9.26 -15.46
CA GLN A 283 3.12 -9.39 -16.58
C GLN A 283 3.35 -10.67 -17.41
N LYS A 284 4.57 -11.17 -17.46
CA LYS A 284 4.93 -12.35 -18.23
C LYS A 284 4.85 -13.66 -17.44
N ARG A 285 4.55 -13.61 -16.13
CA ARG A 285 4.41 -14.80 -15.30
C ARG A 285 3.27 -15.71 -15.76
N HIS A 286 3.37 -17.00 -15.45
CA HIS A 286 2.26 -17.93 -15.62
C HIS A 286 1.18 -17.68 -14.57
N ARG A 287 -0.08 -17.72 -14.97
CA ARG A 287 -1.26 -17.29 -14.17
C ARG A 287 -1.41 -17.97 -12.79
N ASN A 288 -0.84 -19.13 -12.61
CA ASN A 288 -1.03 -19.94 -11.39
C ASN A 288 0.15 -19.91 -10.43
N ASP A 289 1.16 -19.09 -10.70
CA ASP A 289 2.41 -19.11 -9.95
C ASP A 289 2.79 -17.69 -9.52
N SER A 290 2.60 -17.38 -8.26
CA SER A 290 2.83 -16.03 -7.71
C SER A 290 4.31 -15.62 -7.72
N ASP A 291 5.23 -16.60 -7.72
CA ASP A 291 6.68 -16.37 -7.60
C ASP A 291 7.47 -16.42 -8.91
N THR A 292 6.84 -16.76 -10.04
CA THR A 292 7.56 -16.88 -11.32
C THR A 292 8.13 -15.54 -11.83
N SER A 293 7.61 -14.41 -11.39
CA SER A 293 8.20 -13.11 -11.69
C SER A 293 9.57 -12.94 -11.04
N THR A 294 9.70 -13.31 -9.75
CA THR A 294 10.96 -13.28 -9.01
C THR A 294 11.98 -14.22 -9.61
N GLU A 295 11.60 -15.46 -9.93
CA GLU A 295 12.47 -16.45 -10.56
C GLU A 295 12.94 -15.99 -11.94
N GLY A 296 12.04 -15.43 -12.76
CA GLY A 296 12.36 -14.89 -14.07
C GLY A 296 13.36 -13.73 -14.01
N MET A 297 13.18 -12.82 -13.08
CA MET A 297 14.07 -11.68 -12.88
C MET A 297 15.45 -12.12 -12.37
N LEU A 298 15.53 -13.06 -11.44
CA LEU A 298 16.77 -13.64 -10.95
C LEU A 298 17.52 -14.40 -12.06
N ALA A 299 16.82 -15.17 -12.87
CA ALA A 299 17.40 -15.85 -14.01
C ALA A 299 17.99 -14.87 -15.02
N PHE A 300 17.32 -13.73 -15.26
CA PHE A 300 17.82 -12.66 -16.10
C PHE A 300 19.13 -12.07 -15.56
N PHE A 301 19.18 -11.72 -14.27
CA PHE A 301 20.41 -11.22 -13.65
C PHE A 301 21.55 -12.23 -13.69
N HIS A 302 21.23 -13.52 -13.52
CA HIS A 302 22.23 -14.58 -13.60
C HIS A 302 22.82 -14.71 -15.01
N CYS A 303 21.97 -14.61 -16.04
CA CYS A 303 22.42 -14.59 -17.43
C CYS A 303 23.25 -13.34 -17.76
N ALA A 304 22.83 -12.17 -17.30
CA ALA A 304 23.56 -10.92 -17.51
C ALA A 304 24.97 -11.01 -16.91
N ARG A 305 25.09 -11.51 -15.66
CA ARG A 305 26.38 -11.71 -14.99
C ARG A 305 27.30 -12.69 -15.72
N ILE A 306 26.76 -13.77 -16.30
CA ILE A 306 27.55 -14.73 -17.08
C ILE A 306 28.10 -14.02 -18.34
N LEU A 307 27.27 -13.25 -19.03
CA LEU A 307 27.67 -12.52 -20.23
C LEU A 307 28.74 -11.46 -19.95
N GLU A 308 28.68 -10.77 -18.81
CA GLU A 308 29.73 -9.83 -18.39
C GLU A 308 31.07 -10.52 -18.13
N ASN A 309 31.05 -11.68 -17.47
CA ASN A 309 32.28 -12.42 -17.17
C ASN A 309 32.89 -13.07 -18.40
N ASP A 310 32.13 -13.36 -19.45
CA ASP A 310 32.65 -13.92 -20.72
C ASP A 310 33.24 -12.86 -21.66
N THR A 311 33.12 -11.57 -21.31
CA THR A 311 33.66 -10.44 -22.09
C THR A 311 34.98 -9.88 -21.52
N GLU A 312 35.45 -10.37 -20.37
CA GLU A 312 36.79 -10.14 -19.82
C GLU A 312 37.77 -11.26 -20.24
#